data_cdeeffc50870dc92ac0cd5bc59a5e479
#
_entry.id   cdeeffc50870dc92ac0cd5bc59a5e479
#
_cell.length_a   1.000
_cell.length_b   1.000
_cell.length_c   1.000
_cell.angle_alpha   90.00
_cell.angle_beta   90.00
_cell.angle_gamma   90.00
#
_symmetry.space_group_name_H-M   'P 1'
#
loop_
_entity.id
_entity.type
_entity.pdbx_description
1 polymer ?
#
loop_
_entity_poly.entity_id
_entity_poly.type
_entity_poly.pdbx_seq_one_letter_code
_entity_poly.pdbx_strand_id
1 'polypeptide(L)'
;MPEIALVVGLGRSGVSVARHLHERGARVLALDDTPDDQVRAHATRLGIDLVEAPDLAALTALVNEADVIVPSPGVPLAHPVFELASAHGVPVRGEVELAFRWTELPLVAVTGTNGKTTVTALIAEMLTASEVPAVAGGNIGLPLSDAVRRDVEVVVAEVSSFQLWFTDTFRPKVGVWLNVAEDHLDWHGHVDSYAAAKARIWAHQLKGDLAVANADDPVVSRYATDAPARVETFGLVEPADWRVVDGVLVGPPGEVIAVSELRRSLPHDVANALAASAAALAAGGTLAG
;
A
#
# COMPACT_ATOMS: atom_id res chain seq x y z
N MET A 1 -7.09 13.43 15.47
CA MET A 1 -6.91 14.13 14.18
C MET A 1 -5.91 15.25 14.38
N PRO A 2 -5.00 15.53 13.43
CA PRO A 2 -4.17 16.73 13.51
C PRO A 2 -5.05 17.99 13.39
N GLU A 3 -4.66 19.07 14.02
CA GLU A 3 -5.28 20.38 13.81
C GLU A 3 -4.74 21.04 12.53
N ILE A 4 -3.43 20.88 12.29
CA ILE A 4 -2.72 21.41 11.11
C ILE A 4 -1.93 20.31 10.44
N ALA A 5 -2.14 20.10 9.15
CA ALA A 5 -1.42 19.12 8.35
C ALA A 5 -0.67 19.80 7.19
N LEU A 6 0.62 19.51 7.03
CA LEU A 6 1.42 19.93 5.88
C LEU A 6 1.46 18.81 4.86
N VAL A 7 0.78 18.99 3.73
CA VAL A 7 0.82 18.06 2.60
C VAL A 7 1.92 18.48 1.64
N VAL A 8 2.87 17.60 1.37
CA VAL A 8 4.02 17.86 0.49
C VAL A 8 3.82 17.12 -0.82
N GLY A 9 3.66 17.91 -1.89
CA GLY A 9 3.26 17.44 -3.22
C GLY A 9 1.76 17.26 -3.36
N LEU A 10 1.12 17.95 -4.26
CA LEU A 10 -0.31 17.84 -4.57
C LEU A 10 -0.56 17.00 -5.83
N GLY A 11 0.16 15.89 -5.98
CA GLY A 11 -0.18 14.85 -6.92
C GLY A 11 -1.49 14.13 -6.52
N ARG A 12 -1.85 13.04 -7.21
CA ARG A 12 -3.12 12.32 -6.99
C ARG A 12 -3.38 11.97 -5.51
N SER A 13 -2.42 11.34 -4.84
CA SER A 13 -2.54 10.99 -3.41
C SER A 13 -2.58 12.21 -2.51
N GLY A 14 -1.74 13.23 -2.80
CA GLY A 14 -1.70 14.47 -2.02
C GLY A 14 -3.02 15.24 -2.08
N VAL A 15 -3.63 15.36 -3.25
CA VAL A 15 -4.95 16.00 -3.42
C VAL A 15 -6.04 15.24 -2.68
N SER A 16 -6.04 13.90 -2.77
CA SER A 16 -7.05 13.08 -2.09
C SER A 16 -6.93 13.23 -0.57
N VAL A 17 -5.71 13.08 -0.02
CA VAL A 17 -5.51 13.20 1.42
C VAL A 17 -5.77 14.61 1.94
N ALA A 18 -5.37 15.64 1.19
CA ALA A 18 -5.62 17.05 1.53
C ALA A 18 -7.12 17.34 1.66
N ARG A 19 -7.92 16.87 0.68
CA ARG A 19 -9.37 16.97 0.71
C ARG A 19 -9.96 16.27 1.94
N HIS A 20 -9.55 15.05 2.23
CA HIS A 20 -10.08 14.29 3.37
C HIS A 20 -9.66 14.85 4.72
N LEU A 21 -8.47 15.43 4.85
CA LEU A 21 -8.06 16.17 6.03
C LEU A 21 -8.92 17.41 6.23
N HIS A 22 -9.12 18.20 5.17
CA HIS A 22 -9.95 19.39 5.19
C HIS A 22 -11.41 19.07 5.56
N GLU A 23 -12.02 18.05 4.94
CA GLU A 23 -13.38 17.58 5.25
C GLU A 23 -13.53 17.13 6.71
N ARG A 24 -12.44 16.73 7.36
CA ARG A 24 -12.38 16.34 8.78
C ARG A 24 -12.07 17.50 9.72
N GLY A 25 -12.00 18.72 9.20
CA GLY A 25 -11.79 19.94 9.97
C GLY A 25 -10.34 20.27 10.26
N ALA A 26 -9.35 19.58 9.67
CA ALA A 26 -7.96 19.98 9.76
C ALA A 26 -7.70 21.22 8.88
N ARG A 27 -6.88 22.14 9.36
CA ARG A 27 -6.28 23.16 8.49
C ARG A 27 -5.18 22.48 7.67
N VAL A 28 -5.28 22.57 6.35
CA VAL A 28 -4.32 21.97 5.43
C VAL A 28 -3.45 23.05 4.83
N LEU A 29 -2.14 22.93 5.02
CA LEU A 29 -1.10 23.66 4.31
C LEU A 29 -0.59 22.74 3.22
N ALA A 30 -0.39 23.24 2.02
CA ALA A 30 0.18 22.49 0.92
C ALA A 30 1.52 23.09 0.48
N LEU A 31 2.46 22.24 0.16
CA LEU A 31 3.76 22.57 -0.41
C LEU A 31 3.95 21.78 -1.69
N ASP A 32 4.39 22.45 -2.74
CA ASP A 32 4.83 21.81 -3.98
C ASP A 32 6.00 22.58 -4.58
N ASP A 33 7.10 21.91 -4.88
CA ASP A 33 8.32 22.56 -5.38
C ASP A 33 8.23 22.96 -6.84
N THR A 34 7.39 22.25 -7.62
CA THR A 34 7.24 22.47 -9.06
C THR A 34 5.78 22.34 -9.49
N PRO A 35 4.87 23.14 -8.88
CA PRO A 35 3.45 23.01 -9.15
C PRO A 35 3.14 23.38 -10.61
N ASP A 36 2.38 22.55 -11.27
CA ASP A 36 1.75 22.87 -12.54
C ASP A 36 0.39 23.57 -12.34
N ASP A 37 -0.28 23.91 -13.45
CA ASP A 37 -1.58 24.58 -13.40
C ASP A 37 -2.68 23.69 -12.78
N GLN A 38 -2.54 22.37 -12.86
CA GLN A 38 -3.49 21.44 -12.23
C GLN A 38 -3.33 21.45 -10.71
N VAL A 39 -2.09 21.44 -10.21
CA VAL A 39 -1.78 21.53 -8.78
C VAL A 39 -2.35 22.83 -8.20
N ARG A 40 -2.13 23.98 -8.86
CA ARG A 40 -2.69 25.28 -8.44
C ARG A 40 -4.21 25.28 -8.46
N ALA A 41 -4.82 24.70 -9.50
CA ALA A 41 -6.27 24.59 -9.60
C ALA A 41 -6.85 23.67 -8.51
N HIS A 42 -6.14 22.59 -8.13
CA HIS A 42 -6.55 21.73 -7.03
C HIS A 42 -6.52 22.47 -5.69
N ALA A 43 -5.44 23.17 -5.37
CA ALA A 43 -5.31 23.99 -4.16
C ALA A 43 -6.43 25.03 -4.06
N THR A 44 -6.65 25.77 -5.14
CA THR A 44 -7.71 26.80 -5.23
C THR A 44 -9.10 26.19 -5.00
N ARG A 45 -9.41 25.05 -5.64
CA ARG A 45 -10.71 24.37 -5.51
C ARG A 45 -10.97 23.88 -4.09
N LEU A 46 -9.93 23.43 -3.39
CA LEU A 46 -10.01 22.95 -2.02
C LEU A 46 -9.94 24.08 -0.99
N GLY A 47 -9.64 25.33 -1.40
CA GLY A 47 -9.43 26.44 -0.49
C GLY A 47 -8.20 26.27 0.41
N ILE A 48 -7.15 25.61 -0.12
CA ILE A 48 -5.93 25.28 0.61
C ILE A 48 -4.83 26.28 0.25
N ASP A 49 -4.10 26.76 1.25
CA ASP A 49 -2.92 27.59 1.07
C ASP A 49 -1.79 26.77 0.44
N LEU A 50 -1.42 27.06 -0.81
CA LEU A 50 -0.31 26.45 -1.52
C LEU A 50 0.93 27.33 -1.43
N VAL A 51 2.01 26.79 -0.88
CA VAL A 51 3.33 27.41 -0.87
C VAL A 51 4.17 26.76 -1.97
N GLU A 52 4.64 27.57 -2.91
CA GLU A 52 5.42 27.10 -4.06
C GLU A 52 6.91 27.30 -3.80
N ALA A 53 7.70 26.23 -3.96
CA ALA A 53 9.16 26.22 -3.84
C ALA A 53 9.70 27.11 -2.69
N PRO A 54 9.31 26.86 -1.43
CA PRO A 54 9.74 27.67 -0.30
C PRO A 54 11.25 27.62 -0.12
N ASP A 55 11.84 28.71 0.31
CA ASP A 55 13.19 28.67 0.84
C ASP A 55 13.25 27.91 2.18
N LEU A 56 14.45 27.65 2.68
CA LEU A 56 14.64 26.87 3.90
C LEU A 56 13.97 27.51 5.13
N ALA A 57 13.92 28.85 5.20
CA ALA A 57 13.31 29.54 6.32
C ALA A 57 11.78 29.40 6.31
N ALA A 58 11.16 29.57 5.13
CA ALA A 58 9.73 29.36 4.94
C ALA A 58 9.34 27.89 5.15
N LEU A 59 10.13 26.93 4.65
CA LEU A 59 9.92 25.52 4.89
C LEU A 59 9.99 25.17 6.39
N THR A 60 10.97 25.72 7.11
CA THR A 60 11.09 25.52 8.57
C THR A 60 9.87 26.07 9.30
N ALA A 61 9.36 27.23 8.89
CA ALA A 61 8.15 27.80 9.48
C ALA A 61 6.92 26.89 9.27
N LEU A 62 6.74 26.34 8.05
CA LEU A 62 5.66 25.41 7.73
C LEU A 62 5.75 24.11 8.57
N VAL A 63 6.96 23.55 8.71
CA VAL A 63 7.18 22.35 9.53
C VAL A 63 6.87 22.60 11.01
N ASN A 64 7.29 23.74 11.54
CA ASN A 64 7.02 24.11 12.94
C ASN A 64 5.53 24.36 13.24
N GLU A 65 4.76 24.75 12.24
CA GLU A 65 3.31 24.98 12.37
C GLU A 65 2.53 23.67 12.29
N ALA A 66 3.07 22.62 11.64
CA ALA A 66 2.35 21.39 11.36
C ALA A 66 2.38 20.38 12.51
N ASP A 67 1.25 19.74 12.80
CA ASP A 67 1.16 18.57 13.69
C ASP A 67 1.57 17.26 12.99
N VAL A 68 1.47 17.24 11.67
CA VAL A 68 1.84 16.09 10.83
C VAL A 68 2.28 16.54 9.44
N ILE A 69 3.26 15.86 8.90
CA ILE A 69 3.69 16.02 7.50
C ILE A 69 3.20 14.81 6.70
N VAL A 70 2.56 15.09 5.57
CA VAL A 70 1.99 14.07 4.68
C VAL A 70 2.65 14.17 3.31
N PRO A 71 3.70 13.41 3.04
CA PRO A 71 4.36 13.43 1.74
C PRO A 71 3.59 12.63 0.70
N SER A 72 3.53 13.14 -0.52
CA SER A 72 3.20 12.33 -1.70
C SER A 72 4.32 11.32 -1.98
N PRO A 73 4.01 10.14 -2.54
CA PRO A 73 5.01 9.08 -2.79
C PRO A 73 6.20 9.51 -3.68
N GLY A 74 6.02 10.54 -4.51
CA GLY A 74 7.07 11.06 -5.40
C GLY A 74 8.07 12.02 -4.73
N VAL A 75 7.87 12.40 -3.48
CA VAL A 75 8.79 13.30 -2.76
C VAL A 75 10.08 12.54 -2.42
N PRO A 76 11.26 12.99 -2.90
CA PRO A 76 12.53 12.32 -2.62
C PRO A 76 12.87 12.35 -1.13
N LEU A 77 13.47 11.26 -0.59
CA LEU A 77 13.93 11.24 0.82
C LEU A 77 14.97 12.32 1.13
N ALA A 78 15.69 12.80 0.13
CA ALA A 78 16.62 13.92 0.28
C ALA A 78 15.94 15.29 0.43
N HIS A 79 14.61 15.37 0.32
CA HIS A 79 13.89 16.63 0.50
C HIS A 79 14.06 17.16 1.92
N PRO A 80 14.43 18.45 2.11
CA PRO A 80 14.74 19.02 3.42
C PRO A 80 13.61 18.89 4.46
N VAL A 81 12.37 18.72 4.03
CA VAL A 81 11.22 18.54 4.92
C VAL A 81 11.39 17.38 5.90
N PHE A 82 12.03 16.28 5.48
CA PHE A 82 12.20 15.10 6.34
C PHE A 82 13.23 15.33 7.45
N GLU A 83 14.34 16.02 7.13
CA GLU A 83 15.33 16.41 8.14
C GLU A 83 14.73 17.41 9.14
N LEU A 84 14.01 18.41 8.66
CA LEU A 84 13.31 19.38 9.51
C LEU A 84 12.24 18.71 10.37
N ALA A 85 11.45 17.79 9.82
CA ALA A 85 10.46 17.03 10.57
C ALA A 85 11.11 16.27 11.72
N SER A 86 12.21 15.58 11.45
CA SER A 86 12.99 14.85 12.47
C SER A 86 13.55 15.79 13.55
N ALA A 87 14.14 16.92 13.14
CA ALA A 87 14.73 17.90 14.07
C ALA A 87 13.69 18.55 15.00
N HIS A 88 12.47 18.75 14.51
CA HIS A 88 11.38 19.37 15.27
C HIS A 88 10.40 18.37 15.91
N GLY A 89 10.62 17.06 15.71
CA GLY A 89 9.77 16.00 16.28
C GLY A 89 8.36 15.93 15.66
N VAL A 90 8.20 16.44 14.44
CA VAL A 90 6.92 16.38 13.70
C VAL A 90 6.78 15.03 13.00
N PRO A 91 5.71 14.26 13.27
CA PRO A 91 5.53 12.96 12.65
C PRO A 91 5.30 13.06 11.13
N VAL A 92 5.90 12.14 10.38
CA VAL A 92 5.68 12.00 8.94
C VAL A 92 4.82 10.77 8.69
N ARG A 93 3.65 10.92 8.07
CA ARG A 93 2.71 9.84 7.79
C ARG A 93 2.21 9.92 6.36
N GLY A 94 2.38 8.84 5.61
CA GLY A 94 1.89 8.75 4.24
C GLY A 94 0.36 8.61 4.14
N GLU A 95 -0.15 8.77 2.94
CA GLU A 95 -1.58 8.63 2.62
C GLU A 95 -2.14 7.26 3.05
N VAL A 96 -1.37 6.17 2.88
CA VAL A 96 -1.75 4.81 3.29
C VAL A 96 -1.97 4.70 4.80
N GLU A 97 -1.09 5.29 5.60
CA GLU A 97 -1.22 5.32 7.05
C GLU A 97 -2.49 6.08 7.47
N LEU A 98 -2.73 7.24 6.88
CA LEU A 98 -3.91 8.05 7.20
C LEU A 98 -5.20 7.36 6.77
N ALA A 99 -5.24 6.78 5.57
CA ALA A 99 -6.39 6.03 5.08
C ALA A 99 -6.73 4.86 6.00
N PHE A 100 -5.71 4.11 6.44
CA PHE A 100 -5.88 3.03 7.42
C PHE A 100 -6.50 3.53 8.74
N ARG A 101 -6.03 4.66 9.26
CA ARG A 101 -6.57 5.25 10.51
C ARG A 101 -7.99 5.80 10.37
N TRP A 102 -8.48 5.96 9.16
CA TRP A 102 -9.80 6.52 8.89
C TRP A 102 -10.88 5.48 8.63
N THR A 103 -10.54 4.20 8.62
CA THR A 103 -11.48 3.13 8.32
C THR A 103 -11.41 1.99 9.31
N GLU A 104 -12.53 1.31 9.49
CA GLU A 104 -12.64 0.01 10.17
C GLU A 104 -12.78 -1.14 9.16
N LEU A 105 -12.81 -0.83 7.86
CA LEU A 105 -12.91 -1.85 6.82
C LEU A 105 -11.66 -2.73 6.82
N PRO A 106 -11.80 -4.04 6.64
CA PRO A 106 -10.66 -4.93 6.45
C PRO A 106 -9.92 -4.56 5.16
N LEU A 107 -8.59 -4.42 5.28
CA LEU A 107 -7.70 -4.14 4.16
C LEU A 107 -6.95 -5.40 3.77
N VAL A 108 -6.94 -5.69 2.47
CA VAL A 108 -5.99 -6.62 1.85
C VAL A 108 -4.93 -5.77 1.17
N ALA A 109 -3.68 -5.86 1.60
CA ALA A 109 -2.60 -5.08 1.02
C ALA A 109 -1.68 -5.96 0.16
N VAL A 110 -1.29 -5.46 -1.00
CA VAL A 110 -0.41 -6.17 -1.95
C VAL A 110 0.82 -5.33 -2.25
N THR A 111 2.00 -5.88 -1.99
CA THR A 111 3.29 -5.28 -2.36
C THR A 111 4.19 -6.26 -3.11
N GLY A 112 5.24 -5.76 -3.70
CA GLY A 112 6.23 -6.49 -4.49
C GLY A 112 6.93 -5.56 -5.47
N THR A 113 7.94 -6.03 -6.17
CA THR A 113 8.50 -5.30 -7.31
C THR A 113 7.57 -5.45 -8.51
N ASN A 114 7.16 -6.67 -8.84
CA ASN A 114 6.31 -7.01 -9.97
C ASN A 114 5.02 -7.71 -9.51
N GLY A 115 3.98 -7.66 -10.35
CA GLY A 115 2.73 -8.40 -10.15
C GLY A 115 1.67 -7.70 -9.29
N LYS A 116 2.01 -6.65 -8.55
CA LYS A 116 1.10 -5.94 -7.64
C LYS A 116 -0.28 -5.64 -8.25
N THR A 117 -0.29 -4.94 -9.36
CA THR A 117 -1.52 -4.52 -10.06
C THR A 117 -2.40 -5.71 -10.45
N THR A 118 -1.77 -6.74 -11.00
CA THR A 118 -2.46 -7.96 -11.41
C THR A 118 -3.10 -8.67 -10.20
N VAL A 119 -2.32 -8.86 -9.12
CA VAL A 119 -2.81 -9.55 -7.92
C VAL A 119 -3.88 -8.73 -7.22
N THR A 120 -3.70 -7.41 -7.10
CA THR A 120 -4.72 -6.52 -6.53
C THR A 120 -6.05 -6.59 -7.28
N ALA A 121 -6.00 -6.58 -8.61
CA ALA A 121 -7.19 -6.71 -9.44
C ALA A 121 -7.85 -8.10 -9.30
N LEU A 122 -7.04 -9.18 -9.37
CA LEU A 122 -7.54 -10.55 -9.20
C LEU A 122 -8.24 -10.76 -7.85
N ILE A 123 -7.65 -10.29 -6.75
CA ILE A 123 -8.28 -10.40 -5.43
C ILE A 123 -9.63 -9.69 -5.40
N ALA A 124 -9.71 -8.47 -5.93
CA ALA A 124 -10.96 -7.71 -5.96
C ALA A 124 -12.03 -8.39 -6.84
N GLU A 125 -11.63 -8.97 -7.99
CA GLU A 125 -12.51 -9.73 -8.87
C GLU A 125 -13.01 -11.02 -8.19
N MET A 126 -12.12 -11.80 -7.54
CA MET A 126 -12.47 -13.02 -6.81
C MET A 126 -13.43 -12.75 -5.64
N LEU A 127 -13.21 -11.66 -4.88
CA LEU A 127 -14.11 -11.25 -3.81
C LEU A 127 -15.48 -10.88 -4.37
N THR A 128 -15.52 -10.08 -5.43
CA THR A 128 -16.77 -9.69 -6.09
C THR A 128 -17.53 -10.90 -6.65
N ALA A 129 -16.84 -11.86 -7.26
CA ALA A 129 -17.44 -13.12 -7.72
C ALA A 129 -17.94 -13.99 -6.57
N SER A 130 -17.35 -13.85 -5.39
CA SER A 130 -17.80 -14.46 -4.14
C SER A 130 -18.93 -13.70 -3.43
N GLU A 131 -19.53 -12.69 -4.07
CA GLU A 131 -20.56 -11.81 -3.50
C GLU A 131 -20.07 -10.97 -2.30
N VAL A 132 -18.74 -10.76 -2.17
CA VAL A 132 -18.14 -9.85 -1.20
C VAL A 132 -17.86 -8.51 -1.90
N PRO A 133 -18.58 -7.44 -1.58
CA PRO A 133 -18.34 -6.12 -2.15
C PRO A 133 -16.91 -5.65 -1.88
N ALA A 134 -16.11 -5.49 -2.93
CA ALA A 134 -14.71 -5.11 -2.81
C ALA A 134 -14.32 -4.00 -3.80
N VAL A 135 -13.34 -3.19 -3.43
CA VAL A 135 -12.75 -2.17 -4.32
C VAL A 135 -11.23 -2.25 -4.30
N ALA A 136 -10.62 -2.16 -5.49
CA ALA A 136 -9.19 -2.02 -5.65
C ALA A 136 -8.77 -0.54 -5.64
N GLY A 137 -7.64 -0.23 -4.99
CA GLY A 137 -7.10 1.14 -4.94
C GLY A 137 -5.65 1.18 -4.41
N GLY A 138 -5.21 2.36 -4.02
CA GLY A 138 -3.87 2.60 -3.47
C GLY A 138 -2.92 3.21 -4.49
N ASN A 139 -1.78 2.57 -4.72
CA ASN A 139 -0.75 3.04 -5.66
C ASN A 139 -1.24 3.16 -7.11
N ILE A 140 -2.29 2.46 -7.46
CA ILE A 140 -2.95 2.49 -8.77
C ILE A 140 -4.41 2.92 -8.65
N GLY A 141 -4.96 3.44 -9.74
CA GLY A 141 -6.39 3.75 -9.83
C GLY A 141 -6.83 4.76 -8.78
N LEU A 142 -7.71 4.33 -7.88
CA LEU A 142 -8.27 5.15 -6.82
C LEU A 142 -7.29 5.27 -5.65
N PRO A 143 -6.95 6.47 -5.13
CA PRO A 143 -6.18 6.61 -3.89
C PRO A 143 -6.81 5.82 -2.74
N LEU A 144 -5.99 5.28 -1.84
CA LEU A 144 -6.51 4.48 -0.72
C LEU A 144 -7.44 5.30 0.18
N SER A 145 -7.11 6.57 0.40
CA SER A 145 -7.94 7.53 1.14
C SER A 145 -9.35 7.74 0.54
N ASP A 146 -9.51 7.53 -0.77
CA ASP A 146 -10.79 7.52 -1.45
C ASP A 146 -11.45 6.14 -1.43
N ALA A 147 -10.65 5.08 -1.57
CA ALA A 147 -11.14 3.71 -1.59
C ALA A 147 -11.83 3.32 -0.28
N VAL A 148 -11.25 3.72 0.87
CA VAL A 148 -11.80 3.41 2.21
C VAL A 148 -13.12 4.13 2.52
N ARG A 149 -13.61 4.97 1.62
CA ARG A 149 -14.91 5.66 1.74
C ARG A 149 -15.99 5.07 0.84
N ARG A 150 -15.65 4.04 0.09
CA ARG A 150 -16.62 3.36 -0.75
C ARG A 150 -17.55 2.49 0.11
N ASP A 151 -18.76 2.28 -0.38
CA ASP A 151 -19.72 1.36 0.23
C ASP A 151 -19.35 -0.07 -0.20
N VAL A 152 -18.40 -0.65 0.52
CA VAL A 152 -17.83 -1.98 0.29
C VAL A 152 -17.51 -2.67 1.61
N GLU A 153 -17.28 -3.98 1.57
CA GLU A 153 -16.91 -4.77 2.73
C GLU A 153 -15.39 -4.94 2.86
N VAL A 154 -14.65 -4.90 1.73
CA VAL A 154 -13.19 -5.11 1.70
C VAL A 154 -12.55 -4.09 0.77
N VAL A 155 -11.43 -3.52 1.17
CA VAL A 155 -10.58 -2.71 0.30
C VAL A 155 -9.30 -3.47 -0.02
N VAL A 156 -9.00 -3.63 -1.31
CA VAL A 156 -7.78 -4.28 -1.80
C VAL A 156 -6.80 -3.21 -2.25
N ALA A 157 -5.73 -3.03 -1.48
CA ALA A 157 -4.79 -1.94 -1.66
C ALA A 157 -3.49 -2.40 -2.33
N GLU A 158 -3.19 -1.89 -3.52
CA GLU A 158 -1.82 -1.93 -4.02
C GLU A 158 -0.97 -0.94 -3.22
N VAL A 159 0.15 -1.38 -2.64
CA VAL A 159 1.02 -0.52 -1.83
C VAL A 159 2.47 -0.61 -2.30
N SER A 160 3.05 0.55 -2.64
CA SER A 160 4.46 0.66 -3.02
C SER A 160 5.38 0.70 -1.80
N SER A 161 6.69 0.49 -2.01
CA SER A 161 7.70 0.67 -0.96
C SER A 161 7.77 2.10 -0.43
N PHE A 162 7.56 3.10 -1.29
CA PHE A 162 7.50 4.52 -0.91
C PHE A 162 6.36 4.79 0.07
N GLN A 163 5.17 4.23 -0.20
CA GLN A 163 4.01 4.38 0.66
C GLN A 163 4.19 3.64 1.98
N LEU A 164 4.74 2.42 1.96
CA LEU A 164 5.04 1.65 3.17
C LEU A 164 6.12 2.30 4.04
N TRP A 165 7.06 3.04 3.46
CA TRP A 165 8.09 3.78 4.20
C TRP A 165 7.50 4.73 5.24
N PHE A 166 6.40 5.39 4.91
CA PHE A 166 5.72 6.38 5.75
C PHE A 166 4.51 5.81 6.51
N THR A 167 4.49 4.51 6.77
CA THR A 167 3.51 3.89 7.67
C THR A 167 4.05 3.80 9.10
N ASP A 168 3.17 3.86 10.08
CA ASP A 168 3.47 3.87 11.52
C ASP A 168 2.72 2.72 12.22
N THR A 169 1.42 2.59 11.96
CA THR A 169 0.55 1.60 12.58
C THR A 169 -0.23 0.77 11.54
N PHE A 170 0.07 0.93 10.25
CA PHE A 170 -0.61 0.26 9.16
C PHE A 170 -0.66 -1.25 9.36
N ARG A 171 -1.88 -1.79 9.41
CA ARG A 171 -2.16 -3.20 9.71
C ARG A 171 -3.20 -3.74 8.73
N PRO A 172 -2.83 -4.27 7.59
CA PRO A 172 -3.77 -4.97 6.73
C PRO A 172 -4.17 -6.31 7.37
N LYS A 173 -5.45 -6.69 7.17
CA LYS A 173 -5.96 -8.01 7.60
C LYS A 173 -5.26 -9.14 6.86
N VAL A 174 -4.96 -8.91 5.58
CA VAL A 174 -4.15 -9.81 4.75
C VAL A 174 -3.06 -8.98 4.09
N GLY A 175 -1.81 -9.33 4.28
CA GLY A 175 -0.64 -8.69 3.66
C GLY A 175 0.04 -9.65 2.68
N VAL A 176 0.06 -9.31 1.39
CA VAL A 176 0.68 -10.12 0.33
C VAL A 176 1.98 -9.49 -0.12
N TRP A 177 3.07 -10.23 -0.04
CA TRP A 177 4.36 -9.80 -0.58
C TRP A 177 4.83 -10.76 -1.67
N LEU A 178 4.82 -10.26 -2.92
CA LEU A 178 4.99 -11.08 -4.11
C LEU A 178 6.46 -11.41 -4.43
N ASN A 179 7.33 -10.41 -4.39
CA ASN A 179 8.73 -10.57 -4.78
C ASN A 179 9.56 -9.32 -4.49
N VAL A 180 10.89 -9.49 -4.55
CA VAL A 180 11.87 -8.39 -4.52
C VAL A 180 12.85 -8.57 -5.67
N ALA A 181 13.00 -7.52 -6.48
CA ALA A 181 14.08 -7.36 -7.43
C ALA A 181 14.67 -5.96 -7.28
N GLU A 182 15.88 -5.74 -7.77
CA GLU A 182 16.50 -4.43 -7.74
C GLU A 182 15.62 -3.40 -8.48
N ASP A 183 15.17 -2.39 -7.75
CA ASP A 183 14.36 -1.30 -8.25
C ASP A 183 14.44 -0.12 -7.27
N HIS A 184 14.25 1.10 -7.76
CA HIS A 184 14.18 2.33 -6.96
C HIS A 184 15.38 2.54 -5.99
N LEU A 185 16.59 2.10 -6.37
CA LEU A 185 17.77 2.27 -5.54
C LEU A 185 18.24 3.73 -5.44
N ASP A 186 17.86 4.56 -6.40
CA ASP A 186 18.02 6.01 -6.37
C ASP A 186 17.29 6.65 -5.17
N TRP A 187 16.18 6.06 -4.74
CA TRP A 187 15.38 6.53 -3.61
C TRP A 187 15.73 5.81 -2.30
N HIS A 188 15.83 4.46 -2.32
CA HIS A 188 16.07 3.65 -1.12
C HIS A 188 17.55 3.50 -0.75
N GLY A 189 18.46 3.83 -1.66
CA GLY A 189 19.91 3.69 -1.49
C GLY A 189 20.41 2.25 -1.64
N HIS A 190 19.77 1.27 -1.02
CA HIS A 190 20.18 -0.14 -1.01
C HIS A 190 19.00 -1.09 -1.11
N VAL A 191 19.21 -2.30 -1.67
CA VAL A 191 18.21 -3.36 -1.79
C VAL A 191 17.63 -3.75 -0.43
N ASP A 192 18.44 -3.82 0.62
CA ASP A 192 17.99 -4.16 1.97
C ASP A 192 17.03 -3.09 2.53
N SER A 193 17.28 -1.82 2.26
CA SER A 193 16.39 -0.72 2.66
C SER A 193 15.05 -0.79 1.92
N TYR A 194 15.08 -1.12 0.62
CA TYR A 194 13.90 -1.35 -0.21
C TYR A 194 13.07 -2.54 0.30
N ALA A 195 13.73 -3.67 0.60
CA ALA A 195 13.08 -4.85 1.17
C ALA A 195 12.49 -4.56 2.56
N ALA A 196 13.25 -3.87 3.43
CA ALA A 196 12.76 -3.47 4.75
C ALA A 196 11.53 -2.56 4.68
N ALA A 197 11.48 -1.65 3.70
CA ALA A 197 10.28 -0.84 3.46
C ALA A 197 9.06 -1.71 3.12
N LYS A 198 9.22 -2.71 2.25
CA LYS A 198 8.12 -3.64 1.89
C LYS A 198 7.71 -4.52 3.07
N ALA A 199 8.64 -4.97 3.89
CA ALA A 199 8.36 -5.80 5.07
C ALA A 199 7.43 -5.11 6.08
N ARG A 200 7.33 -3.78 6.06
CA ARG A 200 6.39 -3.02 6.90
C ARG A 200 4.91 -3.40 6.65
N ILE A 201 4.60 -4.05 5.53
CA ILE A 201 3.26 -4.58 5.26
C ILE A 201 2.78 -5.57 6.33
N TRP A 202 3.71 -6.27 6.99
CA TRP A 202 3.42 -7.24 8.04
C TRP A 202 3.72 -6.74 9.46
N ALA A 203 4.45 -5.63 9.60
CA ALA A 203 5.06 -5.19 10.87
C ALA A 203 4.07 -5.07 12.04
N HIS A 204 2.84 -4.67 11.77
CA HIS A 204 1.81 -4.46 12.80
C HIS A 204 0.67 -5.49 12.75
N GLN A 205 0.80 -6.53 11.93
CA GLN A 205 -0.17 -7.62 11.90
C GLN A 205 -0.20 -8.35 13.26
N LEU A 206 -1.31 -9.00 13.55
CA LEU A 206 -1.53 -9.81 14.74
C LEU A 206 -1.77 -11.27 14.35
N LYS A 207 -1.76 -12.17 15.32
CA LYS A 207 -1.98 -13.63 15.11
C LYS A 207 -3.26 -13.98 14.33
N GLY A 208 -4.27 -13.13 14.37
CA GLY A 208 -5.53 -13.30 13.61
C GLY A 208 -5.51 -12.73 12.19
N ASP A 209 -4.40 -12.13 11.76
CA ASP A 209 -4.18 -11.63 10.40
C ASP A 209 -3.40 -12.67 9.59
N LEU A 210 -3.24 -12.44 8.28
CA LEU A 210 -2.52 -13.35 7.39
C LEU A 210 -1.41 -12.62 6.64
N ALA A 211 -0.20 -13.16 6.71
CA ALA A 211 0.92 -12.84 5.86
C ALA A 211 1.00 -13.87 4.72
N VAL A 212 0.85 -13.44 3.47
CA VAL A 212 1.00 -14.28 2.27
C VAL A 212 2.38 -14.00 1.66
N ALA A 213 3.24 -15.01 1.66
CA ALA A 213 4.66 -14.87 1.32
C ALA A 213 5.05 -15.76 0.15
N ASN A 214 5.85 -15.25 -0.77
CA ASN A 214 6.42 -16.03 -1.86
C ASN A 214 7.58 -16.93 -1.35
N ALA A 215 7.40 -18.25 -1.38
CA ALA A 215 8.42 -19.23 -1.00
C ALA A 215 9.61 -19.25 -1.97
N ASP A 216 9.37 -18.96 -3.25
CA ASP A 216 10.39 -18.96 -4.30
C ASP A 216 11.29 -17.71 -4.25
N ASP A 217 10.94 -16.68 -3.46
CA ASP A 217 11.76 -15.49 -3.29
C ASP A 217 12.51 -15.54 -1.94
N PRO A 218 13.85 -15.65 -1.95
CA PRO A 218 14.62 -15.83 -0.72
C PRO A 218 14.60 -14.61 0.20
N VAL A 219 14.37 -13.39 -0.34
CA VAL A 219 14.24 -12.18 0.48
C VAL A 219 12.89 -12.18 1.19
N VAL A 220 11.81 -12.45 0.46
CA VAL A 220 10.46 -12.53 1.03
C VAL A 220 10.38 -13.63 2.08
N SER A 221 10.90 -14.85 1.77
CA SER A 221 10.92 -16.00 2.69
C SER A 221 11.67 -15.68 3.98
N ARG A 222 12.80 -14.97 3.90
CA ARG A 222 13.55 -14.54 5.10
C ARG A 222 12.71 -13.62 6.00
N TYR A 223 12.04 -12.62 5.44
CA TYR A 223 11.21 -11.71 6.23
C TYR A 223 9.94 -12.37 6.74
N ALA A 224 9.42 -13.38 6.06
CA ALA A 224 8.23 -14.11 6.50
C ALA A 224 8.46 -14.86 7.82
N THR A 225 9.70 -15.26 8.15
CA THR A 225 10.02 -15.92 9.42
C THR A 225 9.76 -15.06 10.65
N ASP A 226 9.82 -13.74 10.49
CA ASP A 226 9.64 -12.75 11.57
C ASP A 226 8.25 -12.11 11.54
N ALA A 227 7.35 -12.51 10.62
CA ALA A 227 6.01 -11.95 10.51
C ALA A 227 5.19 -12.29 11.77
N PRO A 228 4.53 -11.30 12.42
CA PRO A 228 3.76 -11.53 13.65
C PRO A 228 2.45 -12.29 13.41
N ALA A 229 1.96 -12.28 12.16
CA ALA A 229 0.74 -12.95 11.73
C ALA A 229 0.95 -14.43 11.46
N ARG A 230 -0.14 -15.15 11.21
CA ARG A 230 -0.08 -16.46 10.57
C ARG A 230 0.50 -16.30 9.16
N VAL A 231 1.46 -17.13 8.80
CA VAL A 231 2.08 -17.11 7.46
C VAL A 231 1.48 -18.23 6.63
N GLU A 232 1.08 -17.92 5.41
CA GLU A 232 0.85 -18.90 4.34
C GLU A 232 1.77 -18.56 3.17
N THR A 233 2.38 -19.58 2.61
CA THR A 233 3.34 -19.45 1.52
C THR A 233 2.72 -19.83 0.18
N PHE A 234 3.16 -19.19 -0.90
CA PHE A 234 2.87 -19.64 -2.25
C PHE A 234 4.17 -19.79 -3.04
N GLY A 235 4.19 -20.71 -3.99
CA GLY A 235 5.37 -20.97 -4.81
C GLY A 235 5.13 -22.01 -5.90
N LEU A 236 6.05 -22.05 -6.88
CA LEU A 236 6.05 -23.00 -7.99
C LEU A 236 7.19 -24.02 -7.88
N VAL A 237 8.26 -23.69 -7.15
CA VAL A 237 9.51 -24.45 -7.05
C VAL A 237 9.73 -24.95 -5.63
N GLU A 238 9.70 -24.05 -4.65
CA GLU A 238 9.89 -24.40 -3.25
C GLU A 238 8.60 -24.98 -2.62
N PRO A 239 8.71 -25.84 -1.59
CA PRO A 239 7.55 -26.29 -0.85
C PRO A 239 6.73 -25.11 -0.31
N ALA A 240 5.45 -25.09 -0.65
CA ALA A 240 4.55 -24.00 -0.27
C ALA A 240 3.15 -24.53 0.07
N ASP A 241 2.40 -23.77 0.87
CA ASP A 241 1.01 -24.08 1.21
C ASP A 241 0.12 -23.99 -0.04
N TRP A 242 0.35 -22.96 -0.85
CA TRP A 242 -0.32 -22.71 -2.11
C TRP A 242 0.63 -23.05 -3.26
N ARG A 243 0.29 -24.07 -4.04
CA ARG A 243 1.17 -24.63 -5.08
C ARG A 243 0.36 -25.26 -6.22
N VAL A 244 1.05 -25.76 -7.21
CA VAL A 244 0.45 -26.54 -8.30
C VAL A 244 0.70 -28.02 -8.04
N VAL A 245 -0.37 -28.83 -8.10
CA VAL A 245 -0.32 -30.30 -8.04
C VAL A 245 -1.09 -30.84 -9.23
N ASP A 246 -0.45 -31.68 -10.04
CA ASP A 246 -1.04 -32.30 -11.23
C ASP A 246 -1.77 -31.31 -12.16
N GLY A 247 -1.21 -30.10 -12.30
CA GLY A 247 -1.77 -29.07 -13.14
C GLY A 247 -2.96 -28.30 -12.55
N VAL A 248 -3.23 -28.46 -11.24
CA VAL A 248 -4.29 -27.77 -10.51
C VAL A 248 -3.66 -26.88 -9.44
N LEU A 249 -4.15 -25.65 -9.28
CA LEU A 249 -3.84 -24.78 -8.14
C LEU A 249 -4.49 -25.37 -6.90
N VAL A 250 -3.70 -25.63 -5.87
CA VAL A 250 -4.16 -26.16 -4.61
C VAL A 250 -3.66 -25.32 -3.43
N GLY A 251 -4.45 -25.24 -2.38
CA GLY A 251 -4.11 -24.58 -1.12
C GLY A 251 -4.69 -25.34 0.08
N PRO A 252 -4.54 -24.80 1.31
CA PRO A 252 -5.07 -25.43 2.51
C PRO A 252 -6.57 -25.79 2.46
N PRO A 253 -7.44 -25.01 1.79
CA PRO A 253 -8.86 -25.39 1.65
C PRO A 253 -9.13 -26.48 0.61
N GLY A 254 -8.17 -26.84 -0.26
CA GLY A 254 -8.32 -27.82 -1.33
C GLY A 254 -7.95 -27.31 -2.73
N GLU A 255 -8.53 -27.94 -3.75
CA GLU A 255 -8.35 -27.56 -5.15
C GLU A 255 -9.08 -26.25 -5.44
N VAL A 256 -8.44 -25.38 -6.25
CA VAL A 256 -8.97 -24.08 -6.65
C VAL A 256 -9.41 -24.10 -8.10
N ILE A 257 -8.44 -24.24 -9.04
CA ILE A 257 -8.71 -24.17 -10.48
C ILE A 257 -7.58 -24.89 -11.24
N ALA A 258 -7.89 -25.51 -12.40
CA ALA A 258 -6.85 -26.05 -13.27
C ALA A 258 -6.05 -24.92 -13.91
N VAL A 259 -4.73 -25.11 -14.03
CA VAL A 259 -3.84 -24.13 -14.70
C VAL A 259 -4.28 -23.85 -16.14
N SER A 260 -4.84 -24.87 -16.82
CA SER A 260 -5.36 -24.76 -18.18
C SER A 260 -6.60 -23.85 -18.32
N GLU A 261 -7.29 -23.57 -17.21
CA GLU A 261 -8.47 -22.69 -17.19
C GLU A 261 -8.12 -21.23 -16.89
N LEU A 262 -6.87 -20.96 -16.46
CA LEU A 262 -6.39 -19.60 -16.29
C LEU A 262 -6.33 -18.90 -17.65
N ARG A 263 -6.74 -17.63 -17.70
CA ARG A 263 -6.66 -16.78 -18.92
C ARG A 263 -5.23 -16.69 -19.45
N ARG A 264 -4.24 -16.75 -18.55
CA ARG A 264 -2.80 -16.77 -18.81
C ARG A 264 -2.17 -17.79 -17.87
N SER A 265 -1.21 -18.55 -18.37
CA SER A 265 -0.57 -19.64 -17.63
C SER A 265 0.96 -19.59 -17.68
N LEU A 266 1.54 -18.42 -17.89
CA LEU A 266 2.97 -18.23 -17.70
C LEU A 266 3.31 -18.39 -16.21
N PRO A 267 4.53 -18.81 -15.86
CA PRO A 267 4.88 -19.06 -14.46
C PRO A 267 4.50 -17.92 -13.50
N HIS A 268 4.75 -16.68 -13.89
CA HIS A 268 4.38 -15.53 -13.06
C HIS A 268 2.86 -15.30 -12.96
N ASP A 269 2.08 -15.66 -13.97
CA ASP A 269 0.60 -15.57 -13.90
C ASP A 269 0.06 -16.63 -12.93
N VAL A 270 0.62 -17.84 -12.95
CA VAL A 270 0.25 -18.93 -12.03
C VAL A 270 0.62 -18.55 -10.59
N ALA A 271 1.82 -18.02 -10.35
CA ALA A 271 2.24 -17.54 -9.02
C ALA A 271 1.33 -16.40 -8.51
N ASN A 272 0.97 -15.45 -9.38
CA ASN A 272 0.03 -14.38 -9.06
C ASN A 272 -1.35 -14.93 -8.69
N ALA A 273 -1.84 -15.95 -9.40
CA ALA A 273 -3.12 -16.60 -9.11
C ALA A 273 -3.09 -17.32 -7.76
N LEU A 274 -2.01 -18.03 -7.41
CA LEU A 274 -1.83 -18.65 -6.09
C LEU A 274 -1.88 -17.61 -4.97
N ALA A 275 -1.13 -16.51 -5.11
CA ALA A 275 -1.11 -15.43 -4.14
C ALA A 275 -2.49 -14.77 -3.99
N ALA A 276 -3.18 -14.54 -5.11
CA ALA A 276 -4.52 -13.94 -5.11
C ALA A 276 -5.55 -14.86 -4.46
N SER A 277 -5.51 -16.17 -4.72
CA SER A 277 -6.41 -17.16 -4.12
C SER A 277 -6.24 -17.22 -2.60
N ALA A 278 -4.98 -17.24 -2.11
CA ALA A 278 -4.68 -17.20 -0.69
C ALA A 278 -5.31 -15.96 -0.01
N ALA A 279 -5.12 -14.80 -0.64
CA ALA A 279 -5.58 -13.54 -0.09
C ALA A 279 -7.11 -13.38 -0.17
N ALA A 280 -7.73 -13.75 -1.29
CA ALA A 280 -9.17 -13.63 -1.49
C ALA A 280 -9.94 -14.52 -0.51
N LEU A 281 -9.54 -15.78 -0.36
CA LEU A 281 -10.17 -16.71 0.59
C LEU A 281 -10.02 -16.27 2.04
N ALA A 282 -8.85 -15.71 2.42
CA ALA A 282 -8.64 -15.16 3.76
C ALA A 282 -9.45 -13.89 4.02
N ALA A 283 -9.85 -13.17 2.97
CA ALA A 283 -10.66 -11.96 3.04
C ALA A 283 -12.18 -12.21 2.90
N GLY A 284 -12.62 -13.48 2.89
CA GLY A 284 -14.04 -13.84 2.82
C GLY A 284 -14.50 -14.39 1.48
N GLY A 285 -13.62 -14.53 0.51
CA GLY A 285 -13.91 -15.18 -0.76
C GLY A 285 -14.22 -16.68 -0.60
N THR A 286 -14.75 -17.28 -1.65
CA THR A 286 -15.09 -18.71 -1.73
C THR A 286 -14.31 -19.39 -2.85
N LEU A 287 -14.20 -20.73 -2.79
CA LEU A 287 -13.57 -21.49 -3.88
C LEU A 287 -14.36 -21.43 -5.20
N ALA A 288 -15.64 -21.10 -5.14
CA ALA A 288 -16.49 -20.96 -6.32
C ALA A 288 -16.37 -19.58 -7.01
N GLY A 289 -15.98 -18.57 -6.30
CA GLY A 289 -15.72 -17.20 -6.81
C GLY A 289 -14.26 -17.00 -7.12
#